data_ea671c9f58aa7c98ceef3e5f7709ccc1
#
_entry.id   ea671c9f58aa7c98ceef3e5f7709ccc1
#
_cell.length_a   1.000
_cell.length_b   1.000
_cell.length_c   1.000
_cell.angle_alpha   90.00
_cell.angle_beta   90.00
_cell.angle_gamma   90.00
#
_symmetry.space_group_name_H-M   'P 1'
#
loop_
_entity.id
_entity.type
_entity.pdbx_description
1 polymer ?
#
loop_
_entity_poly.entity_id
_entity_poly.type
_entity_poly.pdbx_seq_one_letter_code
_entity_poly.pdbx_strand_id
1 'polypeptide(L)'
;MKSIYKQLLACFIVFASSSAFAQKAGDNIVGFGIASINPDTSVGPLVSAGSDATSNAVASSFNTANAGLHGTIASQTTISGSWLHMYSDNIGAELLFGIPPKLTLDMQRADGTKVTNAASVKTWTPAVVAKYFLNTPQDKVRPYVGFGVSYVSFHSVTPSNVDSLQALAGSGASLSSTWTPVYSAGLVYNLDGRWSIHAGVSYLPVKTTATYIGKTVPVSGTTVPADGVTTKVDLGLNTADYVIRLGYRF
;
A
#
# COMPACT_ATOMS: atom_id res chain seq x y z
N MET A 1 17.50 -23.03 -9.01
CA MET A 1 16.18 -22.41 -8.73
C MET A 1 14.96 -23.12 -9.34
N LYS A 2 15.06 -24.13 -10.19
CA LYS A 2 13.91 -24.85 -10.80
C LYS A 2 13.35 -26.01 -9.97
N SER A 3 13.96 -26.37 -8.83
CA SER A 3 13.56 -27.55 -8.03
C SER A 3 12.58 -27.23 -6.89
N ILE A 4 12.56 -26.01 -6.38
CA ILE A 4 11.75 -25.63 -5.21
C ILE A 4 10.26 -25.49 -5.57
N TYR A 5 9.95 -25.08 -6.82
CA TYR A 5 8.56 -24.94 -7.27
C TYR A 5 7.81 -26.27 -7.45
N LYS A 6 8.52 -27.38 -7.68
CA LYS A 6 7.90 -28.70 -7.83
C LYS A 6 7.52 -29.34 -6.49
N GLN A 7 8.16 -28.96 -5.40
CA GLN A 7 7.87 -29.50 -4.05
C GLN A 7 6.73 -28.74 -3.36
N LEU A 8 6.52 -27.46 -3.67
CA LEU A 8 5.38 -26.68 -3.17
C LEU A 8 4.04 -27.08 -3.84
N LEU A 9 4.08 -27.66 -5.04
CA LEU A 9 2.88 -28.10 -5.73
C LEU A 9 2.40 -29.50 -5.29
N ALA A 10 3.25 -30.30 -4.65
CA ALA A 10 2.95 -31.68 -4.28
C ALA A 10 2.27 -31.83 -2.89
N CYS A 11 2.26 -30.81 -2.05
CA CYS A 11 1.60 -30.85 -0.72
C CYS A 11 0.10 -30.56 -0.72
N PHE A 12 -0.53 -30.35 -1.87
CA PHE A 12 -1.93 -29.92 -1.95
C PHE A 12 -2.97 -31.02 -2.24
N ILE A 13 -2.56 -32.27 -2.31
CA ILE A 13 -3.51 -33.35 -2.61
C ILE A 13 -3.39 -34.45 -1.54
N VAL A 14 -4.19 -34.37 -0.51
CA VAL A 14 -4.93 -35.45 0.18
C VAL A 14 -5.67 -34.88 1.38
N PHE A 15 -6.95 -34.52 1.24
CA PHE A 15 -7.91 -34.62 2.34
C PHE A 15 -9.28 -35.02 1.81
N ALA A 16 -9.73 -36.19 2.25
CA ALA A 16 -10.96 -36.83 1.87
C ALA A 16 -12.20 -36.11 2.43
N SER A 17 -13.23 -36.06 1.60
CA SER A 17 -14.68 -35.96 1.85
C SER A 17 -15.16 -35.91 3.32
N SER A 18 -15.25 -34.74 3.86
CA SER A 18 -16.31 -34.29 4.76
C SER A 18 -17.10 -33.20 4.02
N SER A 19 -18.43 -33.20 4.15
CA SER A 19 -19.29 -32.16 3.58
C SER A 19 -18.92 -30.83 4.24
N ALA A 20 -17.92 -30.16 3.72
CA ALA A 20 -17.51 -28.84 4.17
C ALA A 20 -18.54 -27.86 3.63
N PHE A 21 -19.44 -27.38 4.48
CA PHE A 21 -20.29 -26.26 4.12
C PHE A 21 -19.42 -25.00 4.10
N ALA A 22 -19.16 -24.50 2.91
CA ALA A 22 -18.49 -23.23 2.68
C ALA A 22 -19.43 -22.05 2.98
N GLN A 23 -18.92 -20.86 2.78
CA GLN A 23 -19.65 -19.60 2.95
C GLN A 23 -21.01 -19.67 2.24
N LYS A 24 -22.10 -19.51 2.99
CA LYS A 24 -23.48 -19.47 2.49
C LYS A 24 -24.17 -18.19 2.93
N ALA A 25 -25.33 -17.92 2.37
CA ALA A 25 -26.16 -16.77 2.73
C ALA A 25 -26.34 -16.66 4.26
N GLY A 26 -26.11 -15.47 4.80
CA GLY A 26 -26.20 -15.15 6.24
C GLY A 26 -24.94 -15.42 7.06
N ASP A 27 -23.93 -16.09 6.51
CA ASP A 27 -22.68 -16.37 7.24
C ASP A 27 -21.88 -15.09 7.51
N ASN A 28 -21.26 -15.04 8.69
CA ASN A 28 -20.26 -14.08 9.08
C ASN A 28 -18.93 -14.80 9.30
N ILE A 29 -17.87 -14.27 8.68
CA ILE A 29 -16.54 -14.87 8.74
C ILE A 29 -15.54 -13.81 9.13
N VAL A 30 -14.84 -14.03 10.24
CA VAL A 30 -13.68 -13.21 10.60
C VAL A 30 -12.42 -13.88 10.10
N GLY A 31 -11.54 -13.09 9.49
CA GLY A 31 -10.25 -13.54 8.99
C GLY A 31 -9.10 -12.88 9.72
N PHE A 32 -8.05 -13.64 9.99
CA PHE A 32 -6.82 -13.15 10.57
C PHE A 32 -5.60 -13.79 9.91
N GLY A 33 -4.59 -12.99 9.58
CA GLY A 33 -3.40 -13.49 8.91
C GLY A 33 -2.40 -12.40 8.57
N ILE A 34 -1.70 -12.58 7.46
CA ILE A 34 -0.64 -11.69 7.00
C ILE A 34 -0.96 -11.15 5.61
N ALA A 35 -0.47 -9.93 5.36
CA ALA A 35 -0.48 -9.29 4.05
C ALA A 35 0.93 -8.86 3.68
N SER A 36 1.35 -9.17 2.46
CA SER A 36 2.56 -8.63 1.83
C SER A 36 2.16 -7.51 0.90
N ILE A 37 2.58 -6.30 1.20
CA ILE A 37 2.28 -5.06 0.48
C ILE A 37 3.45 -4.77 -0.43
N ASN A 38 3.20 -4.69 -1.74
CA ASN A 38 4.23 -4.52 -2.76
C ASN A 38 3.91 -3.28 -3.61
N PRO A 39 4.40 -2.10 -3.21
CA PRO A 39 4.19 -0.88 -3.96
C PRO A 39 5.05 -0.85 -5.23
N ASP A 40 4.43 -0.49 -6.36
CA ASP A 40 5.10 -0.04 -7.57
C ASP A 40 5.03 1.48 -7.59
N THR A 41 6.17 2.13 -7.37
CA THR A 41 6.25 3.56 -7.08
C THR A 41 6.64 4.35 -8.31
N SER A 42 5.86 5.37 -8.65
CA SER A 42 6.23 6.41 -9.61
C SER A 42 6.29 7.77 -8.92
N VAL A 43 7.35 8.53 -9.21
CA VAL A 43 7.58 9.87 -8.66
C VAL A 43 7.47 10.87 -9.79
N GLY A 44 6.53 11.79 -9.68
CA GLY A 44 6.40 12.93 -10.59
C GLY A 44 7.51 13.95 -10.41
N PRO A 45 7.57 14.99 -11.23
CA PRO A 45 8.53 16.07 -11.08
C PRO A 45 8.32 16.79 -9.73
N LEU A 46 9.42 17.16 -9.08
CA LEU A 46 9.40 18.05 -7.94
C LEU A 46 9.05 19.47 -8.42
N VAL A 47 8.01 20.04 -7.82
CA VAL A 47 7.57 21.42 -8.10
C VAL A 47 7.71 22.22 -6.82
N SER A 48 8.78 23.02 -6.74
CA SER A 48 9.04 23.93 -5.63
C SER A 48 8.67 25.35 -6.03
N ALA A 49 8.02 26.07 -5.11
CA ALA A 49 7.67 27.48 -5.24
C ALA A 49 8.06 28.22 -3.96
N GLY A 50 8.56 29.43 -4.11
CA GLY A 50 8.92 30.32 -3.02
C GLY A 50 7.81 31.29 -2.67
N SER A 51 7.85 31.82 -1.45
CA SER A 51 6.92 32.86 -0.97
C SER A 51 7.27 34.28 -1.47
N ASP A 52 8.52 34.50 -1.88
CA ASP A 52 9.06 35.76 -2.38
C ASP A 52 10.05 35.54 -3.53
N ALA A 53 10.58 36.60 -4.11
CA ALA A 53 11.51 36.54 -5.26
C ALA A 53 12.79 35.73 -4.94
N THR A 54 13.34 35.89 -3.75
CA THR A 54 14.55 35.19 -3.29
C THR A 54 14.26 33.70 -3.10
N SER A 55 13.17 33.34 -2.41
CA SER A 55 12.72 31.97 -2.21
C SER A 55 12.38 31.28 -3.54
N ASN A 56 11.81 32.02 -4.52
CA ASN A 56 11.55 31.51 -5.87
C ASN A 56 12.84 31.20 -6.66
N ALA A 57 13.86 32.00 -6.54
CA ALA A 57 15.16 31.71 -7.18
C ALA A 57 15.77 30.41 -6.61
N VAL A 58 15.69 30.22 -5.31
CA VAL A 58 16.15 29.00 -4.64
C VAL A 58 15.27 27.79 -5.05
N ALA A 59 13.95 27.94 -5.09
CA ALA A 59 13.02 26.91 -5.53
C ALA A 59 13.31 26.46 -6.98
N SER A 60 13.59 27.39 -7.88
CA SER A 60 13.94 27.10 -9.27
C SER A 60 15.25 26.30 -9.38
N SER A 61 16.28 26.69 -8.63
CA SER A 61 17.54 25.96 -8.57
C SER A 61 17.35 24.55 -8.02
N PHE A 62 16.51 24.39 -7.00
CA PHE A 62 16.17 23.10 -6.40
C PHE A 62 15.43 22.20 -7.40
N ASN A 63 14.46 22.73 -8.15
CA ASN A 63 13.75 21.98 -9.19
C ASN A 63 14.71 21.45 -10.26
N THR A 64 15.65 22.26 -10.69
CA THR A 64 16.66 21.88 -11.68
C THR A 64 17.60 20.80 -11.15
N ALA A 65 18.08 20.94 -9.93
CA ALA A 65 19.01 19.99 -9.30
C ALA A 65 18.37 18.60 -9.02
N ASN A 66 17.04 18.54 -8.89
CA ASN A 66 16.32 17.30 -8.61
C ASN A 66 15.45 16.84 -9.81
N ALA A 67 15.70 17.35 -11.00
CA ALA A 67 15.05 16.85 -12.21
C ALA A 67 15.38 15.37 -12.43
N GLY A 68 14.38 14.55 -12.78
CA GLY A 68 14.55 13.11 -13.00
C GLY A 68 14.76 12.28 -11.73
N LEU A 69 14.30 12.76 -10.58
CA LEU A 69 14.32 12.00 -9.33
C LEU A 69 13.42 10.77 -9.46
N HIS A 70 13.92 9.61 -9.03
CA HIS A 70 13.19 8.36 -8.93
C HIS A 70 13.06 7.94 -7.46
N GLY A 71 11.90 7.35 -7.10
CA GLY A 71 11.67 6.82 -5.77
C GLY A 71 11.23 5.37 -5.83
N THR A 72 11.67 4.57 -4.87
CA THR A 72 11.24 3.18 -4.69
C THR A 72 10.85 2.93 -3.25
N ILE A 73 9.79 2.14 -3.06
CA ILE A 73 9.34 1.73 -1.73
C ILE A 73 9.49 0.22 -1.62
N ALA A 74 10.20 -0.22 -0.56
CA ALA A 74 10.40 -1.64 -0.31
C ALA A 74 9.07 -2.32 0.11
N SER A 75 8.90 -3.56 -0.32
CA SER A 75 7.77 -4.40 0.11
C SER A 75 7.77 -4.59 1.62
N GLN A 76 6.57 -4.62 2.20
CA GLN A 76 6.38 -4.76 3.64
C GLN A 76 5.37 -5.86 3.94
N THR A 77 5.60 -6.59 5.04
CA THR A 77 4.65 -7.57 5.56
C THR A 77 4.00 -7.04 6.83
N THR A 78 2.68 -7.20 6.94
CA THR A 78 1.91 -6.76 8.10
C THR A 78 0.85 -7.76 8.49
N ILE A 79 0.29 -7.59 9.69
CA ILE A 79 -0.86 -8.35 10.16
C ILE A 79 -2.12 -7.79 9.49
N SER A 80 -2.96 -8.70 9.00
CA SER A 80 -4.19 -8.39 8.28
C SER A 80 -5.38 -9.07 8.92
N GLY A 81 -6.47 -8.33 9.07
CA GLY A 81 -7.76 -8.81 9.52
C GLY A 81 -8.85 -8.56 8.48
N SER A 82 -9.93 -9.34 8.56
CA SER A 82 -11.11 -9.11 7.74
C SER A 82 -12.39 -9.56 8.43
N TRP A 83 -13.50 -8.98 7.99
CA TRP A 83 -14.85 -9.44 8.30
C TRP A 83 -15.63 -9.53 7.01
N LEU A 84 -16.05 -10.74 6.65
CA LEU A 84 -16.85 -11.03 5.47
C LEU A 84 -18.27 -11.39 5.91
N HIS A 85 -19.27 -10.70 5.35
CA HIS A 85 -20.68 -11.06 5.46
C HIS A 85 -21.21 -11.54 4.13
N MET A 86 -21.90 -12.69 4.13
CA MET A 86 -22.48 -13.29 2.93
C MET A 86 -23.95 -12.90 2.79
N TYR A 87 -24.29 -12.13 1.77
CA TYR A 87 -25.70 -11.76 1.45
C TYR A 87 -26.42 -12.87 0.69
N SER A 88 -25.69 -13.64 -0.07
CA SER A 88 -26.17 -14.85 -0.76
C SER A 88 -25.06 -15.89 -0.79
N ASP A 89 -25.33 -17.06 -1.36
CA ASP A 89 -24.33 -18.13 -1.48
C ASP A 89 -23.13 -17.71 -2.34
N ASN A 90 -23.26 -16.71 -3.20
CA ASN A 90 -22.21 -16.26 -4.10
C ASN A 90 -21.78 -14.80 -3.90
N ILE A 91 -22.54 -14.01 -3.13
CA ILE A 91 -22.24 -12.57 -2.97
C ILE A 91 -22.00 -12.26 -1.50
N GLY A 92 -20.88 -11.61 -1.22
CA GLY A 92 -20.57 -11.10 0.11
C GLY A 92 -19.90 -9.74 0.06
N ALA A 93 -19.86 -9.06 1.20
CA ALA A 93 -19.07 -7.85 1.41
C ALA A 93 -18.03 -8.10 2.49
N GLU A 94 -16.78 -7.75 2.21
CA GLU A 94 -15.67 -7.90 3.14
C GLU A 94 -15.12 -6.54 3.55
N LEU A 95 -15.04 -6.31 4.84
CA LEU A 95 -14.28 -5.23 5.45
C LEU A 95 -12.86 -5.73 5.69
N LEU A 96 -11.87 -5.00 5.16
CA LEU A 96 -10.45 -5.28 5.30
C LEU A 96 -9.81 -4.25 6.21
N PHE A 97 -8.96 -4.70 7.12
CA PHE A 97 -8.20 -3.85 8.02
C PHE A 97 -6.89 -4.54 8.41
N GLY A 98 -5.97 -3.79 9.02
CA GLY A 98 -4.68 -4.34 9.43
C GLY A 98 -3.88 -3.38 10.27
N ILE A 99 -2.70 -3.82 10.70
CA ILE A 99 -1.74 -2.96 11.39
C ILE A 99 -1.05 -2.09 10.32
N PRO A 100 -1.06 -0.74 10.47
CA PRO A 100 -0.40 0.15 9.53
C PRO A 100 1.09 -0.16 9.39
N PRO A 101 1.58 -0.61 8.21
CA PRO A 101 3.00 -0.81 8.01
C PRO A 101 3.73 0.53 7.94
N LYS A 102 5.01 0.51 8.30
CA LYS A 102 5.92 1.62 8.05
C LYS A 102 6.57 1.40 6.69
N LEU A 103 6.20 2.20 5.72
CA LEU A 103 6.81 2.22 4.40
C LEU A 103 8.04 3.12 4.43
N THR A 104 9.11 2.70 3.77
CA THR A 104 10.35 3.45 3.64
C THR A 104 10.61 3.75 2.18
N LEU A 105 10.85 5.02 1.86
CA LEU A 105 11.14 5.51 0.53
C LEU A 105 12.66 5.65 0.36
N ASP A 106 13.20 5.00 -0.65
CA ASP A 106 14.54 5.25 -1.17
C ASP A 106 14.43 6.14 -2.41
N MET A 107 15.37 7.06 -2.58
CA MET A 107 15.41 7.97 -3.71
C MET A 107 16.71 7.80 -4.50
N GLN A 108 16.63 8.03 -5.81
CA GLN A 108 17.79 8.07 -6.69
C GLN A 108 17.69 9.30 -7.59
N ARG A 109 18.75 10.08 -7.65
CA ARG A 109 18.88 11.23 -8.56
C ARG A 109 19.27 10.79 -9.96
N ALA A 110 19.10 11.69 -10.93
CA ALA A 110 19.47 11.44 -12.32
C ALA A 110 20.97 11.17 -12.51
N ASP A 111 21.84 11.68 -11.63
CA ASP A 111 23.29 11.41 -11.60
C ASP A 111 23.65 10.03 -11.02
N GLY A 112 22.65 9.23 -10.62
CA GLY A 112 22.83 7.92 -10.01
C GLY A 112 23.03 7.94 -8.50
N THR A 113 23.12 9.10 -7.85
CA THR A 113 23.25 9.23 -6.40
C THR A 113 22.02 8.65 -5.70
N LYS A 114 22.24 7.67 -4.82
CA LYS A 114 21.17 7.01 -4.04
C LYS A 114 21.10 7.59 -2.64
N VAL A 115 19.88 7.84 -2.19
CA VAL A 115 19.55 8.22 -0.82
C VAL A 115 18.65 7.15 -0.24
N THR A 116 19.22 6.26 0.56
CA THR A 116 18.47 5.22 1.26
C THR A 116 17.73 5.82 2.47
N ASN A 117 16.53 5.31 2.75
CA ASN A 117 15.67 5.81 3.83
C ASN A 117 15.40 7.33 3.72
N ALA A 118 15.17 7.83 2.51
CA ALA A 118 14.93 9.25 2.27
C ALA A 118 13.72 9.80 3.03
N ALA A 119 12.70 8.97 3.19
CA ALA A 119 11.54 9.27 4.02
C ALA A 119 10.89 7.99 4.52
N SER A 120 10.10 8.09 5.57
CA SER A 120 9.25 7.01 6.03
C SER A 120 7.85 7.49 6.38
N VAL A 121 6.86 6.62 6.22
CA VAL A 121 5.45 6.93 6.46
C VAL A 121 4.71 5.70 6.96
N LYS A 122 3.76 5.88 7.88
CA LYS A 122 2.80 4.84 8.26
C LYS A 122 1.56 5.00 7.38
N THR A 123 1.12 3.90 6.76
CA THR A 123 -0.02 3.92 5.84
C THR A 123 -1.15 3.07 6.39
N TRP A 124 -2.34 3.64 6.51
CA TRP A 124 -3.54 2.92 6.89
C TRP A 124 -4.50 2.84 5.70
N THR A 125 -4.96 1.63 5.38
CA THR A 125 -5.69 1.32 4.15
C THR A 125 -6.91 0.43 4.42
N PRO A 126 -7.90 0.87 5.25
CA PRO A 126 -9.13 0.13 5.40
C PRO A 126 -9.86 0.08 4.05
N ALA A 127 -10.48 -1.07 3.74
CA ALA A 127 -11.21 -1.24 2.49
C ALA A 127 -12.51 -2.00 2.69
N VAL A 128 -13.49 -1.69 1.85
CA VAL A 128 -14.72 -2.47 1.70
C VAL A 128 -14.75 -3.03 0.29
N VAL A 129 -14.92 -4.35 0.18
CA VAL A 129 -14.87 -5.08 -1.09
C VAL A 129 -16.10 -5.96 -1.22
N ALA A 130 -16.88 -5.74 -2.27
CA ALA A 130 -17.90 -6.68 -2.70
C ALA A 130 -17.22 -7.87 -3.41
N LYS A 131 -17.54 -9.09 -3.02
CA LYS A 131 -16.97 -10.32 -3.55
C LYS A 131 -18.02 -11.18 -4.21
N TYR A 132 -17.68 -11.72 -5.36
CA TYR A 132 -18.46 -12.75 -6.03
C TYR A 132 -17.68 -14.07 -6.00
N PHE A 133 -18.24 -15.05 -5.30
CA PHE A 133 -17.68 -16.39 -5.16
C PHE A 133 -18.19 -17.28 -6.29
N LEU A 134 -17.27 -17.92 -6.97
CA LEU A 134 -17.57 -18.98 -7.93
C LEU A 134 -17.86 -20.27 -7.16
N ASN A 135 -18.46 -21.22 -7.85
CA ASN A 135 -18.82 -22.55 -7.30
C ASN A 135 -19.90 -22.46 -6.19
N THR A 136 -20.24 -23.59 -5.64
CA THR A 136 -21.30 -23.73 -4.64
C THR A 136 -20.74 -23.72 -3.22
N PRO A 137 -21.56 -23.46 -2.18
CA PRO A 137 -21.12 -23.55 -0.78
C PRO A 137 -20.61 -24.93 -0.35
N GLN A 138 -20.87 -25.99 -1.11
CA GLN A 138 -20.43 -27.36 -0.82
C GLN A 138 -19.01 -27.64 -1.34
N ASP A 139 -18.48 -26.77 -2.18
CA ASP A 139 -17.16 -26.97 -2.78
C ASP A 139 -16.04 -26.62 -1.79
N LYS A 140 -15.01 -27.47 -1.73
CA LYS A 140 -13.83 -27.24 -0.87
C LYS A 140 -13.04 -26.00 -1.28
N VAL A 141 -12.99 -25.70 -2.58
CA VAL A 141 -12.27 -24.57 -3.13
C VAL A 141 -13.26 -23.63 -3.79
N ARG A 142 -13.30 -22.41 -3.33
CA ARG A 142 -14.15 -21.36 -3.90
C ARG A 142 -13.29 -20.19 -4.38
N PRO A 143 -13.03 -20.08 -5.68
CA PRO A 143 -12.44 -18.87 -6.25
C PRO A 143 -13.38 -17.69 -6.09
N TYR A 144 -12.83 -16.49 -5.98
CA TYR A 144 -13.61 -15.26 -5.98
C TYR A 144 -12.94 -14.16 -6.78
N VAL A 145 -13.75 -13.23 -7.23
CA VAL A 145 -13.35 -11.92 -7.71
C VAL A 145 -14.02 -10.86 -6.85
N GLY A 146 -13.40 -9.71 -6.71
CA GLY A 146 -13.94 -8.64 -5.89
C GLY A 146 -13.61 -7.26 -6.43
N PHE A 147 -14.52 -6.33 -6.16
CA PHE A 147 -14.36 -4.92 -6.44
C PHE A 147 -14.79 -4.10 -5.22
N GLY A 148 -14.04 -3.05 -4.92
CA GLY A 148 -14.32 -2.24 -3.74
C GLY A 148 -13.61 -0.91 -3.75
N VAL A 149 -13.53 -0.32 -2.57
CA VAL A 149 -12.89 0.97 -2.35
C VAL A 149 -12.10 0.95 -1.06
N SER A 150 -10.94 1.59 -1.07
CA SER A 150 -10.09 1.81 0.10
C SER A 150 -9.90 3.30 0.35
N TYR A 151 -9.89 3.69 1.61
CA TYR A 151 -9.43 4.99 2.06
C TYR A 151 -7.98 4.88 2.51
N VAL A 152 -7.08 5.47 1.76
CA VAL A 152 -5.64 5.45 2.05
C VAL A 152 -5.28 6.71 2.81
N SER A 153 -4.81 6.56 4.04
CA SER A 153 -4.36 7.67 4.87
C SER A 153 -2.92 7.47 5.31
N PHE A 154 -2.20 8.58 5.38
CA PHE A 154 -0.77 8.62 5.68
C PHE A 154 -0.53 9.35 6.99
N HIS A 155 0.25 8.73 7.86
CA HIS A 155 0.55 9.26 9.18
C HIS A 155 2.04 9.19 9.47
N SER A 156 2.53 10.09 10.33
CA SER A 156 3.93 10.10 10.78
C SER A 156 4.91 10.15 9.61
N VAL A 157 4.68 11.07 8.67
CA VAL A 157 5.62 11.31 7.58
C VAL A 157 6.90 11.89 8.19
N THR A 158 8.01 11.17 8.04
CA THR A 158 9.30 11.55 8.60
C THR A 158 10.33 11.59 7.50
N PRO A 159 10.73 12.79 7.02
CA PRO A 159 11.85 12.95 6.10
C PRO A 159 13.17 12.57 6.79
N SER A 160 14.13 12.12 6.02
CA SER A 160 15.46 11.84 6.52
C SER A 160 16.24 13.14 6.74
N ASN A 161 17.12 13.14 7.77
CA ASN A 161 18.07 14.24 8.01
C ASN A 161 19.37 14.10 7.18
N VAL A 162 19.33 13.43 6.05
CA VAL A 162 20.49 13.32 5.16
C VAL A 162 20.74 14.67 4.48
N ASP A 163 21.99 15.16 4.49
CA ASP A 163 22.37 16.49 4.00
C ASP A 163 21.83 16.82 2.60
N SER A 164 21.77 15.84 1.71
CA SER A 164 21.23 16.00 0.36
C SER A 164 19.72 16.24 0.28
N LEU A 165 18.98 15.95 1.38
CA LEU A 165 17.53 16.12 1.49
C LEU A 165 17.13 17.10 2.60
N GLN A 166 18.07 17.75 3.27
CA GLN A 166 17.79 18.75 4.32
C GLN A 166 16.89 19.88 3.81
N ALA A 167 16.99 20.20 2.54
CA ALA A 167 16.11 21.17 1.88
C ALA A 167 14.63 20.71 1.89
N LEU A 168 14.37 19.40 1.92
CA LEU A 168 13.03 18.81 2.04
C LEU A 168 12.65 18.51 3.49
N ALA A 169 13.63 18.44 4.40
CA ALA A 169 13.47 18.11 5.82
C ALA A 169 12.95 19.27 6.67
N GLY A 170 12.44 20.32 6.07
CA GLY A 170 12.02 21.55 6.73
C GLY A 170 10.99 21.39 7.85
N SER A 171 10.16 22.40 8.05
CA SER A 171 9.22 22.49 9.18
C SER A 171 8.03 21.51 9.11
N GLY A 172 7.82 20.82 7.98
CA GLY A 172 6.75 19.83 7.86
C GLY A 172 6.77 19.03 6.56
N ALA A 173 6.25 17.82 6.65
CA ALA A 173 5.99 16.96 5.50
C ALA A 173 4.64 16.27 5.66
N SER A 174 3.83 16.22 4.61
CA SER A 174 2.52 15.59 4.61
C SER A 174 2.26 14.88 3.29
N LEU A 175 1.45 13.82 3.35
CA LEU A 175 0.88 13.18 2.17
C LEU A 175 -0.65 13.32 2.22
N SER A 176 -1.25 13.62 1.07
CA SER A 176 -2.69 13.75 0.95
C SER A 176 -3.35 12.38 1.03
N SER A 177 -4.35 12.24 1.92
CA SER A 177 -5.19 11.05 1.93
C SER A 177 -6.02 10.95 0.65
N THR A 178 -6.31 9.74 0.20
CA THR A 178 -7.02 9.50 -1.05
C THR A 178 -7.94 8.30 -0.98
N TRP A 179 -9.01 8.31 -1.78
CA TRP A 179 -9.82 7.14 -2.07
C TRP A 179 -9.30 6.44 -3.32
N THR A 180 -9.22 5.12 -3.29
CA THR A 180 -8.76 4.32 -4.41
C THR A 180 -9.65 3.11 -4.62
N PRO A 181 -9.93 2.70 -5.89
CA PRO A 181 -10.61 1.43 -6.13
C PRO A 181 -9.71 0.26 -5.70
N VAL A 182 -10.36 -0.84 -5.32
CA VAL A 182 -9.71 -2.11 -4.98
C VAL A 182 -10.22 -3.18 -5.93
N TYR A 183 -9.33 -3.81 -6.66
CA TYR A 183 -9.60 -4.99 -7.48
C TYR A 183 -9.00 -6.19 -6.78
N SER A 184 -9.77 -7.24 -6.55
CA SER A 184 -9.27 -8.42 -5.86
C SER A 184 -9.66 -9.72 -6.55
N ALA A 185 -8.82 -10.73 -6.39
CA ALA A 185 -9.09 -12.10 -6.80
C ALA A 185 -8.42 -13.05 -5.82
N GLY A 186 -8.98 -14.24 -5.65
CA GLY A 186 -8.39 -15.21 -4.74
C GLY A 186 -9.17 -16.50 -4.64
N LEU A 187 -8.80 -17.27 -3.64
CA LEU A 187 -9.35 -18.58 -3.33
C LEU A 187 -9.71 -18.66 -1.85
N VAL A 188 -10.81 -19.33 -1.55
CA VAL A 188 -11.11 -19.81 -0.21
C VAL A 188 -11.05 -21.33 -0.22
N TYR A 189 -10.24 -21.88 0.66
CA TYR A 189 -10.15 -23.31 0.91
C TYR A 189 -10.85 -23.64 2.23
N ASN A 190 -11.92 -24.41 2.18
CA ASN A 190 -12.70 -24.81 3.36
C ASN A 190 -12.05 -26.03 3.99
N LEU A 191 -11.61 -25.87 5.25
CA LEU A 191 -11.01 -26.95 6.04
C LEU A 191 -12.10 -27.85 6.63
N ASP A 192 -13.10 -27.22 7.25
CA ASP A 192 -14.24 -27.86 7.87
C ASP A 192 -15.47 -26.92 7.84
N GLY A 193 -16.51 -27.25 8.62
CA GLY A 193 -17.73 -26.45 8.70
C GLY A 193 -17.56 -25.04 9.27
N ARG A 194 -16.42 -24.68 9.88
CA ARG A 194 -16.18 -23.37 10.50
C ARG A 194 -14.89 -22.70 10.06
N TRP A 195 -13.87 -23.47 9.72
CA TRP A 195 -12.55 -22.94 9.41
C TRP A 195 -12.26 -22.94 7.92
N SER A 196 -11.62 -21.90 7.45
CA SER A 196 -11.22 -21.77 6.05
C SER A 196 -9.88 -21.04 5.93
N ILE A 197 -9.16 -21.26 4.84
CA ILE A 197 -7.96 -20.50 4.46
C ILE A 197 -8.33 -19.61 3.29
N HIS A 198 -8.07 -18.33 3.41
CA HIS A 198 -8.28 -17.34 2.37
C HIS A 198 -6.92 -16.92 1.82
N ALA A 199 -6.71 -17.09 0.53
CA ALA A 199 -5.54 -16.61 -0.19
C ALA A 199 -5.98 -15.69 -1.32
N GLY A 200 -5.35 -14.54 -1.47
CA GLY A 200 -5.77 -13.59 -2.48
C GLY A 200 -4.74 -12.54 -2.82
N VAL A 201 -4.99 -11.86 -3.92
CA VAL A 201 -4.27 -10.67 -4.36
C VAL A 201 -5.26 -9.54 -4.53
N SER A 202 -4.85 -8.34 -4.14
CA SER A 202 -5.60 -7.10 -4.38
C SER A 202 -4.69 -6.09 -5.06
N TYR A 203 -5.24 -5.31 -5.99
CA TYR A 203 -4.56 -4.23 -6.67
C TYR A 203 -5.24 -2.90 -6.33
N LEU A 204 -4.44 -1.94 -5.89
CA LEU A 204 -4.85 -0.61 -5.47
C LEU A 204 -4.04 0.45 -6.24
N PRO A 205 -4.61 1.13 -7.25
CA PRO A 205 -3.96 2.23 -7.96
C PRO A 205 -3.99 3.52 -7.13
N VAL A 206 -3.10 3.62 -6.15
CA VAL A 206 -3.04 4.76 -5.22
C VAL A 206 -2.30 5.93 -5.85
N LYS A 207 -2.93 7.13 -5.84
CA LYS A 207 -2.31 8.39 -6.23
C LYS A 207 -2.40 9.36 -5.06
N THR A 208 -1.28 10.02 -4.73
CA THR A 208 -1.21 10.99 -3.64
C THR A 208 -0.21 12.09 -3.98
N THR A 209 -0.34 13.23 -3.30
CA THR A 209 0.62 14.34 -3.41
C THR A 209 1.34 14.50 -2.09
N ALA A 210 2.66 14.45 -2.12
CA ALA A 210 3.49 14.83 -0.99
C ALA A 210 3.75 16.34 -1.04
N THR A 211 3.59 16.99 0.11
CA THR A 211 3.89 18.41 0.30
C THR A 211 4.93 18.55 1.40
N TYR A 212 6.00 19.25 1.08
CA TYR A 212 7.07 19.59 2.00
C TYR A 212 7.12 21.10 2.18
N ILE A 213 7.18 21.58 3.42
CA ILE A 213 7.38 22.99 3.75
C ILE A 213 8.75 23.07 4.43
N GLY A 214 9.69 23.74 3.79
CA GLY A 214 11.07 23.63 4.22
C GLY A 214 11.90 24.88 4.19
N LYS A 215 12.93 24.84 5.04
CA LYS A 215 14.12 25.67 4.86
C LYS A 215 14.87 25.10 3.68
N THR A 216 14.95 25.84 2.62
CA THR A 216 15.97 25.57 1.60
C THR A 216 17.34 25.83 2.18
N VAL A 217 18.31 24.98 1.86
CA VAL A 217 19.71 25.23 2.19
C VAL A 217 20.08 26.57 1.55
N PRO A 218 20.58 27.55 2.30
CA PRO A 218 20.96 28.84 1.73
C PRO A 218 22.00 28.60 0.64
N VAL A 219 21.71 29.05 -0.56
CA VAL A 219 22.78 29.36 -1.52
C VAL A 219 23.62 30.44 -0.86
N SER A 220 24.94 30.24 -0.77
CA SER A 220 25.85 31.06 0.00
C SER A 220 25.49 32.56 -0.08
N GLY A 221 25.19 33.18 1.07
CA GLY A 221 24.86 34.59 1.17
C GLY A 221 23.36 34.95 1.13
N THR A 222 22.43 34.00 1.01
CA THR A 222 20.99 34.29 0.92
C THR A 222 20.26 33.73 2.13
N THR A 223 19.50 34.55 2.85
CA THR A 223 18.65 34.10 3.96
C THR A 223 17.25 33.83 3.39
N VAL A 224 16.82 32.56 3.44
CA VAL A 224 15.44 32.16 3.09
C VAL A 224 14.67 31.90 4.39
N PRO A 225 13.41 32.38 4.52
CA PRO A 225 12.57 32.08 5.68
C PRO A 225 12.43 30.57 5.92
N ALA A 226 12.18 30.19 7.18
CA ALA A 226 12.08 28.77 7.58
C ALA A 226 11.01 27.98 6.81
N ASP A 227 9.98 28.65 6.33
CA ASP A 227 8.83 28.15 5.58
C ASP A 227 8.74 28.75 4.17
N GLY A 228 9.82 29.38 3.71
CA GLY A 228 9.85 30.17 2.46
C GLY A 228 9.68 29.36 1.18
N VAL A 229 9.87 28.04 1.20
CA VAL A 229 9.71 27.18 0.01
C VAL A 229 8.76 26.03 0.30
N THR A 230 7.74 25.90 -0.55
CA THR A 230 6.84 24.74 -0.58
C THR A 230 7.17 23.86 -1.78
N THR A 231 7.45 22.60 -1.54
CA THR A 231 7.71 21.60 -2.58
C THR A 231 6.58 20.59 -2.63
N LYS A 232 6.03 20.37 -3.83
CA LYS A 232 5.01 19.35 -4.10
C LYS A 232 5.56 18.31 -5.05
N VAL A 233 5.16 17.06 -4.84
CA VAL A 233 5.47 15.95 -5.74
C VAL A 233 4.29 15.00 -5.79
N ASP A 234 3.84 14.66 -6.99
CA ASP A 234 2.80 13.66 -7.20
C ASP A 234 3.43 12.27 -7.19
N LEU A 235 2.83 11.39 -6.41
CA LEU A 235 3.28 10.03 -6.22
C LEU A 235 2.21 9.05 -6.70
N GLY A 236 2.60 8.13 -7.57
CA GLY A 236 1.83 6.92 -7.84
C GLY A 236 2.37 5.79 -6.95
N LEU A 237 1.50 5.21 -6.15
CA LEU A 237 1.82 4.10 -5.25
C LEU A 237 0.92 2.92 -5.60
N ASN A 238 1.03 2.42 -6.84
CA ASN A 238 0.24 1.28 -7.27
C ASN A 238 0.66 0.06 -6.46
N THR A 239 -0.25 -0.51 -5.70
CA THR A 239 0.09 -1.54 -4.73
C THR A 239 -0.55 -2.86 -5.09
N ALA A 240 0.26 -3.92 -5.13
CA ALA A 240 -0.21 -5.29 -5.18
C ALA A 240 -0.07 -5.93 -3.81
N ASP A 241 -1.19 -6.25 -3.17
CA ASP A 241 -1.25 -6.83 -1.84
C ASP A 241 -1.55 -8.32 -1.94
N TYR A 242 -0.66 -9.17 -1.44
CA TYR A 242 -0.88 -10.61 -1.33
C TYR A 242 -1.25 -10.95 0.11
N VAL A 243 -2.32 -11.71 0.29
CA VAL A 243 -2.83 -12.03 1.62
C VAL A 243 -3.02 -13.53 1.80
N ILE A 244 -2.74 -13.99 3.02
CA ILE A 244 -3.15 -15.31 3.51
C ILE A 244 -3.77 -15.12 4.89
N ARG A 245 -5.00 -15.59 5.07
CA ARG A 245 -5.76 -15.48 6.33
C ARG A 245 -6.40 -16.81 6.69
N LEU A 246 -6.44 -17.10 7.97
CA LEU A 246 -7.31 -18.12 8.55
C LEU A 246 -8.67 -17.47 8.85
N GLY A 247 -9.73 -18.01 8.29
CA GLY A 247 -11.10 -17.56 8.47
C GLY A 247 -11.87 -18.44 9.43
N TYR A 248 -12.66 -17.83 10.32
CA TYR A 248 -13.58 -18.52 11.23
C TYR A 248 -15.00 -18.01 11.00
N ARG A 249 -15.90 -18.94 10.75
CA ARG A 249 -17.34 -18.70 10.55
C ARG A 249 -18.11 -18.86 11.86
N PHE A 250 -18.99 -17.91 12.14
CA PHE A 250 -19.89 -17.91 13.31
C PHE A 250 -21.31 -17.48 12.94
#